data_80ea7432cefaa88584cad39831b0ec35
#
_entry.id   80ea7432cefaa88584cad39831b0ec35
#
_cell.length_a   1.000
_cell.length_b   1.000
_cell.length_c   1.000
_cell.angle_alpha   90.00
_cell.angle_beta   90.00
_cell.angle_gamma   90.00
#
_symmetry.space_group_name_H-M   'P 1'
#
loop_
_entity.id
_entity.type
_entity.pdbx_description
1 polymer ?
#
loop_
_entity_poly.entity_id
_entity_poly.type
_entity_poly.pdbx_seq_one_letter_code
_entity_poly.pdbx_strand_id
1 'polypeptide(L)'
;MQELDFDRLRPIGLSMTMARAIALAQEHLTGAPLRVTEVHRETLCVHDGVAEFTSRVLPRLSRCLVDDGDSLAVGDWVLAEADRHGDWWTHARIAPQTQLARRDMHGLPQVFASNVDTALLVMGLDADFSPRRLERYLALVQGSGVEPVVVLTKADLCVAEIEPRVQTLLTRLPAGLNIVAVNALDASAAAQLVPWLASGQTLVMLGSSGAGKSTLTNTLLGAAVQDTGGVRHGDGRGRHTTTVRSLHRLPTGACVIDTPGVRTLRPATDVAGAGFDDVMALAQRCRFRDCRHQNEPGCAVRGGVEADRLTNFHKLEREHKRDTMTALERRAQLNLWKLRGRAARARTRDKQGG
;
A
#
# COMPACT_ATOMS: atom_id res chain seq x y z
N MET A 1 3.19 -30.18 -22.26
CA MET A 1 3.65 -29.12 -21.36
C MET A 1 3.86 -27.89 -22.22
N GLN A 2 3.08 -26.83 -22.02
CA GLN A 2 3.28 -25.60 -22.78
C GLN A 2 4.49 -24.90 -22.15
N GLU A 3 5.55 -24.70 -22.93
CA GLU A 3 6.77 -24.06 -22.44
C GLU A 3 6.44 -22.61 -22.05
N LEU A 4 6.82 -22.20 -20.84
CA LEU A 4 6.58 -20.86 -20.34
C LEU A 4 7.44 -19.86 -21.12
N ASP A 5 6.80 -19.00 -21.91
CA ASP A 5 7.49 -17.95 -22.67
C ASP A 5 7.87 -16.80 -21.72
N PHE A 6 9.07 -16.92 -21.13
CA PHE A 6 9.58 -15.95 -20.17
C PHE A 6 9.78 -14.55 -20.77
N ASP A 7 10.29 -14.47 -21.99
CA ASP A 7 10.59 -13.19 -22.64
C ASP A 7 9.33 -12.39 -22.96
N ARG A 8 8.25 -13.09 -23.32
CA ARG A 8 6.94 -12.49 -23.55
C ARG A 8 6.30 -11.98 -22.26
N LEU A 9 6.43 -12.71 -21.15
CA LEU A 9 5.76 -12.39 -19.89
C LEU A 9 6.58 -11.47 -18.99
N ARG A 10 7.90 -11.39 -19.17
CA ARG A 10 8.76 -10.51 -18.39
C ARG A 10 8.33 -9.05 -18.42
N PRO A 11 7.95 -8.44 -19.58
CA PRO A 11 7.51 -7.04 -19.61
C PRO A 11 6.17 -6.76 -18.92
N ILE A 12 5.48 -7.79 -18.45
CA ILE A 12 4.30 -7.66 -17.60
C ILE A 12 4.56 -8.10 -16.15
N GLY A 13 5.84 -8.11 -15.73
CA GLY A 13 6.26 -8.32 -14.35
C GLY A 13 6.54 -9.77 -13.98
N LEU A 14 6.90 -10.65 -14.93
CA LEU A 14 7.32 -12.01 -14.60
C LEU A 14 8.74 -12.01 -14.06
N SER A 15 8.90 -12.34 -12.78
CA SER A 15 10.18 -12.61 -12.13
C SER A 15 10.61 -14.08 -12.31
N MET A 16 11.91 -14.37 -12.16
CA MET A 16 12.42 -15.75 -12.19
C MET A 16 11.79 -16.64 -11.11
N THR A 17 11.55 -16.09 -9.93
CA THR A 17 10.92 -16.81 -8.82
C THR A 17 9.46 -17.14 -9.14
N MET A 18 8.74 -16.18 -9.71
CA MET A 18 7.36 -16.41 -10.15
C MET A 18 7.29 -17.39 -11.33
N ALA A 19 8.22 -17.33 -12.27
CA ALA A 19 8.30 -18.29 -13.37
C ALA A 19 8.46 -19.74 -12.88
N ARG A 20 9.29 -19.94 -11.85
CA ARG A 20 9.42 -21.27 -11.18
C ARG A 20 8.12 -21.69 -10.49
N ALA A 21 7.44 -20.77 -9.80
CA ALA A 21 6.17 -21.06 -9.15
C ALA A 21 5.08 -21.46 -10.17
N ILE A 22 5.01 -20.77 -11.31
CA ILE A 22 4.10 -21.10 -12.40
C ILE A 22 4.44 -22.48 -12.98
N ALA A 23 5.71 -22.77 -13.28
CA ALA A 23 6.13 -24.05 -13.82
C ALA A 23 5.76 -25.21 -12.90
N LEU A 24 6.00 -25.06 -11.58
CA LEU A 24 5.60 -26.07 -10.58
C LEU A 24 4.07 -26.25 -10.54
N ALA A 25 3.30 -25.17 -10.62
CA ALA A 25 1.85 -25.25 -10.62
C ALA A 25 1.35 -25.97 -11.90
N GLN A 26 1.99 -25.74 -13.05
CA GLN A 26 1.64 -26.37 -14.32
C GLN A 26 2.00 -27.88 -14.40
N GLU A 27 2.72 -28.43 -13.45
CA GLU A 27 2.86 -29.90 -13.31
C GLU A 27 1.54 -30.58 -12.95
N HIS A 28 0.64 -29.85 -12.28
CA HIS A 28 -0.63 -30.38 -11.78
C HIS A 28 -1.88 -29.68 -12.32
N LEU A 29 -1.71 -28.49 -12.86
CA LEU A 29 -2.78 -27.63 -13.36
C LEU A 29 -2.52 -27.24 -14.82
N THR A 30 -3.56 -27.22 -15.62
CA THR A 30 -3.51 -26.76 -17.00
C THR A 30 -3.77 -25.26 -17.08
N GLY A 31 -3.63 -24.67 -18.27
CA GLY A 31 -3.99 -23.28 -18.55
C GLY A 31 -2.83 -22.34 -18.81
N ALA A 32 -3.15 -21.24 -19.47
CA ALA A 32 -2.21 -20.17 -19.78
C ALA A 32 -1.93 -19.31 -18.53
N PRO A 33 -0.67 -18.98 -18.25
CA PRO A 33 -0.33 -18.03 -17.20
C PRO A 33 -0.65 -16.60 -17.66
N LEU A 34 -1.47 -15.90 -16.87
CA LEU A 34 -1.92 -14.54 -17.16
C LEU A 34 -1.68 -13.64 -15.95
N ARG A 35 -1.33 -12.38 -16.22
CA ARG A 35 -1.18 -11.35 -15.19
C ARG A 35 -2.50 -10.60 -15.00
N VAL A 36 -2.99 -10.47 -13.77
CA VAL A 36 -4.19 -9.67 -13.47
C VAL A 36 -3.84 -8.19 -13.51
N THR A 37 -4.49 -7.45 -14.43
CA THR A 37 -4.31 -6.01 -14.60
C THR A 37 -5.40 -5.20 -13.91
N GLU A 38 -6.64 -5.72 -13.85
CA GLU A 38 -7.74 -5.12 -13.09
C GLU A 38 -8.62 -6.21 -12.46
N VAL A 39 -9.22 -5.87 -11.32
CA VAL A 39 -10.17 -6.76 -10.63
C VAL A 39 -11.53 -6.08 -10.58
N HIS A 40 -12.51 -6.73 -11.19
CA HIS A 40 -13.92 -6.36 -11.13
C HIS A 40 -14.70 -7.37 -10.28
N ARG A 41 -16.01 -7.13 -10.12
CA ARG A 41 -16.84 -7.93 -9.21
C ARG A 41 -16.89 -9.42 -9.57
N GLU A 42 -16.98 -9.75 -10.86
CA GLU A 42 -17.15 -11.12 -11.39
C GLU A 42 -16.14 -11.46 -12.47
N THR A 43 -15.34 -10.50 -12.89
CA THR A 43 -14.39 -10.63 -14.00
C THR A 43 -13.05 -10.00 -13.62
N LEU A 44 -12.02 -10.41 -14.34
CA LEU A 44 -10.67 -9.86 -14.29
C LEU A 44 -10.33 -9.31 -15.67
N CYS A 45 -9.63 -8.17 -15.73
CA CYS A 45 -8.80 -7.88 -16.89
C CYS A 45 -7.46 -8.59 -16.67
N VAL A 46 -7.00 -9.30 -17.68
CA VAL A 46 -5.78 -10.11 -17.64
C VAL A 46 -4.94 -9.86 -18.88
N HIS A 47 -3.62 -9.99 -18.76
CA HIS A 47 -2.67 -9.77 -19.83
C HIS A 47 -1.80 -11.03 -20.05
N ASP A 48 -1.60 -11.44 -21.28
CA ASP A 48 -0.81 -12.63 -21.65
C ASP A 48 0.63 -12.30 -22.12
N GLY A 49 1.03 -11.03 -22.02
CA GLY A 49 2.29 -10.48 -22.51
C GLY A 49 2.15 -9.81 -23.88
N VAL A 50 1.10 -10.10 -24.64
CA VAL A 50 0.82 -9.51 -25.96
C VAL A 50 -0.41 -8.60 -25.91
N ALA A 51 -1.51 -9.10 -25.36
CA ALA A 51 -2.80 -8.42 -25.33
C ALA A 51 -3.46 -8.52 -23.95
N GLU A 52 -4.32 -7.56 -23.68
CA GLU A 52 -5.21 -7.55 -22.53
C GLU A 52 -6.61 -8.00 -22.94
N PHE A 53 -7.24 -8.82 -22.10
CA PHE A 53 -8.61 -9.31 -22.35
C PHE A 53 -9.30 -9.64 -21.01
N THR A 54 -10.60 -9.92 -21.09
CA THR A 54 -11.41 -10.24 -19.91
C THR A 54 -11.44 -11.74 -19.66
N SER A 55 -11.29 -12.13 -18.37
CA SER A 55 -11.48 -13.51 -17.91
C SER A 55 -12.51 -13.55 -16.79
N ARG A 56 -13.38 -14.56 -16.78
CA ARG A 56 -14.31 -14.83 -15.69
C ARG A 56 -13.65 -15.70 -14.63
N VAL A 57 -13.97 -15.47 -13.37
CA VAL A 57 -13.43 -16.27 -12.28
C VAL A 57 -14.35 -17.46 -12.00
N LEU A 58 -13.79 -18.67 -11.97
CA LEU A 58 -14.58 -19.83 -11.57
C LEU A 58 -15.07 -19.72 -10.13
N PRO A 59 -16.34 -20.00 -9.84
CA PRO A 59 -16.90 -19.90 -8.48
C PRO A 59 -16.17 -20.73 -7.44
N ARG A 60 -15.55 -21.84 -7.84
CA ARG A 60 -14.72 -22.67 -6.98
C ARG A 60 -13.49 -21.92 -6.47
N LEU A 61 -12.79 -21.22 -7.36
CA LEU A 61 -11.60 -20.41 -6.99
C LEU A 61 -12.00 -19.30 -6.02
N SER A 62 -13.07 -18.55 -6.34
CA SER A 62 -13.54 -17.48 -5.47
C SER A 62 -13.89 -17.98 -4.07
N ARG A 63 -14.53 -19.14 -3.95
CA ARG A 63 -14.88 -19.73 -2.66
C ARG A 63 -13.64 -20.14 -1.88
N CYS A 64 -12.68 -20.86 -2.50
CA CYS A 64 -11.45 -21.23 -1.83
C CYS A 64 -10.71 -20.00 -1.27
N LEU A 65 -10.59 -18.93 -2.06
CA LEU A 65 -9.91 -17.71 -1.60
C LEU A 65 -10.63 -17.06 -0.41
N VAL A 66 -11.97 -17.00 -0.45
CA VAL A 66 -12.78 -16.44 0.67
C VAL A 66 -12.63 -17.30 1.93
N ASP A 67 -12.65 -18.62 1.80
CA ASP A 67 -12.48 -19.55 2.93
C ASP A 67 -11.09 -19.39 3.57
N ASP A 68 -10.07 -19.10 2.77
CA ASP A 68 -8.70 -18.81 3.24
C ASP A 68 -8.54 -17.35 3.76
N GLY A 69 -9.59 -16.54 3.72
CA GLY A 69 -9.55 -15.12 4.10
C GLY A 69 -8.76 -14.24 3.12
N ASP A 70 -8.63 -14.68 1.88
CA ASP A 70 -7.86 -14.03 0.81
C ASP A 70 -8.76 -13.60 -0.35
N SER A 71 -8.20 -12.88 -1.33
CA SER A 71 -8.92 -12.40 -2.52
C SER A 71 -7.96 -12.18 -3.68
N LEU A 72 -8.48 -12.22 -4.90
CA LEU A 72 -7.72 -11.80 -6.07
C LEU A 72 -7.42 -10.30 -6.01
N ALA A 73 -6.21 -9.94 -6.44
CA ALA A 73 -5.72 -8.57 -6.47
C ALA A 73 -5.02 -8.26 -7.79
N VAL A 74 -4.91 -6.97 -8.07
CA VAL A 74 -4.09 -6.49 -9.20
C VAL A 74 -2.64 -6.94 -8.98
N GLY A 75 -2.04 -7.50 -10.02
CA GLY A 75 -0.71 -8.05 -9.97
C GLY A 75 -0.63 -9.54 -9.63
N ASP A 76 -1.74 -10.23 -9.39
CA ASP A 76 -1.76 -11.68 -9.27
C ASP A 76 -1.39 -12.36 -10.60
N TRP A 77 -0.78 -13.54 -10.49
CA TRP A 77 -0.63 -14.48 -11.58
C TRP A 77 -1.68 -15.56 -11.46
N VAL A 78 -2.38 -15.84 -12.53
CA VAL A 78 -3.47 -16.82 -12.57
C VAL A 78 -3.28 -17.78 -13.74
N LEU A 79 -3.89 -18.97 -13.62
CA LEU A 79 -4.03 -19.89 -14.73
C LEU A 79 -5.47 -19.81 -15.26
N ALA A 80 -5.61 -19.66 -16.55
CA ALA A 80 -6.90 -19.57 -17.22
C ALA A 80 -6.91 -20.38 -18.52
N GLU A 81 -8.10 -20.79 -18.93
CA GLU A 81 -8.35 -21.52 -20.17
C GLU A 81 -9.50 -20.86 -20.92
N ALA A 82 -9.41 -20.88 -22.27
CA ALA A 82 -10.50 -20.50 -23.12
C ALA A 82 -11.47 -21.68 -23.29
N ASP A 83 -12.76 -21.42 -23.19
CA ASP A 83 -13.79 -22.40 -23.52
C ASP A 83 -13.99 -22.53 -25.03
N ARG A 84 -14.95 -23.36 -25.44
CA ARG A 84 -15.28 -23.62 -26.87
C ARG A 84 -15.82 -22.38 -27.60
N HIS A 85 -16.26 -21.38 -26.86
CA HIS A 85 -16.81 -20.13 -27.40
C HIS A 85 -15.78 -19.01 -27.39
N GLY A 86 -14.57 -19.28 -26.85
CA GLY A 86 -13.50 -18.29 -26.73
C GLY A 86 -13.57 -17.46 -25.44
N ASP A 87 -14.50 -17.75 -24.53
CA ASP A 87 -14.57 -17.12 -23.22
C ASP A 87 -13.47 -17.66 -22.29
N TRP A 88 -12.72 -16.76 -21.67
CA TRP A 88 -11.65 -17.12 -20.75
C TRP A 88 -12.14 -17.33 -19.32
N TRP A 89 -11.67 -18.41 -18.69
CA TRP A 89 -12.02 -18.81 -17.33
C TRP A 89 -10.79 -19.01 -16.47
N THR A 90 -10.65 -18.15 -15.46
CA THR A 90 -9.61 -18.26 -14.43
C THR A 90 -10.02 -19.32 -13.41
N HIS A 91 -9.20 -20.35 -13.26
CA HIS A 91 -9.49 -21.50 -12.39
C HIS A 91 -8.48 -21.69 -11.27
N ALA A 92 -7.29 -21.06 -11.32
CA ALA A 92 -6.28 -21.12 -10.27
C ALA A 92 -5.54 -19.79 -10.13
N ARG A 93 -5.11 -19.48 -8.91
CA ARG A 93 -4.16 -18.41 -8.61
C ARG A 93 -2.82 -19.03 -8.21
N ILE A 94 -1.74 -18.50 -8.74
CA ILE A 94 -0.39 -18.83 -8.28
C ILE A 94 -0.14 -18.07 -6.97
N ALA A 95 0.41 -18.75 -5.98
CA ALA A 95 0.71 -18.12 -4.69
C ALA A 95 1.59 -16.87 -4.90
N PRO A 96 1.14 -15.69 -4.46
CA PRO A 96 1.89 -14.46 -4.66
C PRO A 96 3.15 -14.43 -3.78
N GLN A 97 4.22 -13.80 -4.27
CA GLN A 97 5.46 -13.63 -3.51
C GLN A 97 5.35 -12.51 -2.49
N THR A 98 4.64 -11.45 -2.86
CA THR A 98 4.37 -10.29 -2.01
C THR A 98 2.90 -9.92 -2.10
N GLN A 99 2.33 -9.47 -0.99
CA GLN A 99 0.95 -8.96 -0.94
C GLN A 99 0.91 -7.69 -0.11
N LEU A 100 0.28 -6.67 -0.64
CA LEU A 100 -0.05 -5.46 0.09
C LEU A 100 -1.53 -5.50 0.45
N ALA A 101 -1.80 -5.50 1.74
CA ALA A 101 -3.15 -5.55 2.27
C ALA A 101 -3.40 -4.37 3.23
N ARG A 102 -4.64 -3.92 3.27
CA ARG A 102 -5.12 -2.92 4.22
C ARG A 102 -6.37 -3.43 4.91
N ARG A 103 -6.70 -2.88 6.07
CA ARG A 103 -8.01 -3.13 6.67
C ARG A 103 -9.06 -2.23 6.03
N ASP A 104 -10.21 -2.81 5.71
CA ASP A 104 -11.38 -2.09 5.21
C ASP A 104 -12.09 -1.33 6.36
N MET A 105 -13.26 -0.73 6.06
CA MET A 105 -14.06 -0.03 7.07
C MET A 105 -14.62 -0.96 8.17
N HIS A 106 -14.68 -2.25 7.91
CA HIS A 106 -15.15 -3.27 8.86
C HIS A 106 -14.00 -3.89 9.66
N GLY A 107 -12.75 -3.52 9.36
CA GLY A 107 -11.53 -4.03 10.00
C GLY A 107 -11.05 -5.36 9.39
N LEU A 108 -11.65 -5.81 8.27
CA LEU A 108 -11.23 -7.03 7.57
C LEU A 108 -10.01 -6.73 6.66
N PRO A 109 -9.06 -7.66 6.56
CA PRO A 109 -7.95 -7.52 5.62
C PRO A 109 -8.47 -7.55 4.19
N GLN A 110 -8.00 -6.61 3.37
CA GLN A 110 -8.28 -6.53 1.95
C GLN A 110 -6.99 -6.38 1.20
N VAL A 111 -6.60 -7.39 0.44
CA VAL A 111 -5.46 -7.33 -0.47
C VAL A 111 -5.79 -6.34 -1.59
N PHE A 112 -4.86 -5.48 -1.92
CA PHE A 112 -5.07 -4.49 -2.98
C PHE A 112 -4.02 -4.52 -4.09
N ALA A 113 -2.85 -5.12 -3.86
CA ALA A 113 -1.83 -5.38 -4.86
C ALA A 113 -1.00 -6.61 -4.48
N SER A 114 -0.59 -7.37 -5.46
CA SER A 114 0.21 -8.60 -5.31
C SER A 114 1.41 -8.58 -6.24
N ASN A 115 2.45 -9.34 -5.88
CA ASN A 115 3.68 -9.48 -6.66
C ASN A 115 4.28 -8.12 -7.03
N VAL A 116 4.40 -7.27 -6.01
CA VAL A 116 5.01 -5.95 -6.07
C VAL A 116 6.44 -6.05 -5.56
N ASP A 117 7.38 -5.46 -6.27
CA ASP A 117 8.80 -5.40 -5.88
C ASP A 117 9.08 -4.12 -5.09
N THR A 118 8.54 -2.98 -5.55
CA THR A 118 8.84 -1.67 -4.97
C THR A 118 7.58 -0.85 -4.71
N ALA A 119 7.47 -0.25 -3.54
CA ALA A 119 6.43 0.72 -3.21
C ALA A 119 6.98 2.14 -3.25
N LEU A 120 6.55 2.93 -4.23
CA LEU A 120 6.84 4.35 -4.30
C LEU A 120 5.90 5.11 -3.35
N LEU A 121 6.46 5.61 -2.25
CA LEU A 121 5.75 6.40 -1.25
C LEU A 121 5.76 7.86 -1.68
N VAL A 122 4.73 8.26 -2.44
CA VAL A 122 4.67 9.55 -3.13
C VAL A 122 4.10 10.62 -2.22
N MET A 123 4.82 11.73 -2.08
CA MET A 123 4.43 12.89 -1.26
C MET A 123 4.87 14.19 -1.92
N GLY A 124 3.98 15.19 -1.94
CA GLY A 124 4.35 16.53 -2.43
C GLY A 124 5.28 17.27 -1.45
N LEU A 125 6.22 18.02 -2.01
CA LEU A 125 7.07 18.98 -1.29
C LEU A 125 6.34 20.31 -1.02
N ASP A 126 5.03 20.37 -1.10
CA ASP A 126 4.20 21.52 -0.79
C ASP A 126 3.47 21.33 0.57
N ALA A 127 2.28 21.87 0.70
CA ALA A 127 1.43 21.69 1.89
C ALA A 127 1.05 20.21 2.15
N ASP A 128 1.29 19.32 1.20
CA ASP A 128 1.09 17.86 1.39
C ASP A 128 2.23 17.20 2.18
N PHE A 129 3.34 17.88 2.45
CA PHE A 129 4.47 17.31 3.19
C PHE A 129 4.08 16.89 4.62
N SER A 130 4.18 15.59 4.91
CA SER A 130 3.75 15.02 6.19
C SER A 130 4.58 13.76 6.55
N PRO A 131 5.65 13.88 7.33
CA PRO A 131 6.44 12.73 7.79
C PRO A 131 5.61 11.66 8.49
N ARG A 132 4.60 12.05 9.29
CA ARG A 132 3.67 11.10 9.94
C ARG A 132 2.91 10.23 8.93
N ARG A 133 2.61 10.76 7.75
CA ARG A 133 1.92 10.00 6.70
C ARG A 133 2.87 9.00 6.05
N LEU A 134 4.14 9.37 5.82
CA LEU A 134 5.17 8.44 5.34
C LEU A 134 5.41 7.29 6.32
N GLU A 135 5.49 7.58 7.61
CA GLU A 135 5.59 6.55 8.64
C GLU A 135 4.44 5.53 8.54
N ARG A 136 3.22 5.99 8.22
CA ARG A 136 2.06 5.10 8.02
C ARG A 136 2.17 4.27 6.74
N TYR A 137 2.68 4.84 5.66
CA TYR A 137 2.94 4.08 4.43
C TYR A 137 4.03 3.04 4.64
N LEU A 138 5.10 3.40 5.34
CA LEU A 138 6.15 2.45 5.72
C LEU A 138 5.58 1.30 6.55
N ALA A 139 4.75 1.60 7.55
CA ALA A 139 4.10 0.57 8.36
C ALA A 139 3.18 -0.36 7.53
N LEU A 140 2.59 0.13 6.43
CA LEU A 140 1.80 -0.68 5.51
C LEU A 140 2.67 -1.64 4.67
N VAL A 141 3.84 -1.17 4.23
CA VAL A 141 4.75 -1.89 3.33
C VAL A 141 5.68 -2.82 4.10
N GLN A 142 6.06 -2.44 5.32
CA GLN A 142 6.98 -3.20 6.14
C GLN A 142 6.40 -4.58 6.48
N GLY A 143 7.20 -5.62 6.32
CA GLY A 143 6.78 -7.01 6.53
C GLY A 143 6.10 -7.66 5.32
N SER A 144 5.84 -6.90 4.24
CA SER A 144 5.28 -7.47 2.99
C SER A 144 6.34 -8.01 2.03
N GLY A 145 7.64 -7.78 2.31
CA GLY A 145 8.75 -8.12 1.39
C GLY A 145 8.92 -7.11 0.24
N VAL A 146 8.18 -6.00 0.25
CA VAL A 146 8.24 -4.95 -0.77
C VAL A 146 9.23 -3.86 -0.36
N GLU A 147 10.11 -3.43 -1.27
CA GLU A 147 11.06 -2.35 -1.02
C GLU A 147 10.36 -0.98 -1.00
N PRO A 148 10.44 -0.20 0.08
CA PRO A 148 9.92 1.16 0.11
C PRO A 148 10.91 2.17 -0.47
N VAL A 149 10.41 3.08 -1.30
CA VAL A 149 11.16 4.23 -1.84
C VAL A 149 10.32 5.49 -1.66
N VAL A 150 10.86 6.51 -1.02
CA VAL A 150 10.17 7.80 -0.86
C VAL A 150 10.40 8.66 -2.09
N VAL A 151 9.31 9.12 -2.72
CA VAL A 151 9.34 10.00 -3.87
C VAL A 151 8.70 11.34 -3.49
N LEU A 152 9.52 12.37 -3.39
CA LEU A 152 9.12 13.74 -3.09
C LEU A 152 8.85 14.46 -4.42
N THR A 153 7.59 14.70 -4.73
CA THR A 153 7.17 15.38 -5.97
C THR A 153 7.11 16.88 -5.80
N LYS A 154 6.89 17.61 -6.91
CA LYS A 154 6.80 19.09 -6.94
C LYS A 154 8.11 19.76 -6.53
N ALA A 155 9.23 19.12 -6.81
CA ALA A 155 10.57 19.63 -6.49
C ALA A 155 10.86 20.97 -7.20
N ASP A 156 10.29 21.18 -8.38
CA ASP A 156 10.35 22.42 -9.16
C ASP A 156 9.71 23.62 -8.45
N LEU A 157 8.64 23.38 -7.69
CA LEU A 157 7.91 24.44 -6.98
C LEU A 157 8.49 24.76 -5.59
N CYS A 158 9.31 23.87 -5.03
CA CYS A 158 9.77 23.92 -3.64
C CYS A 158 11.28 23.71 -3.50
N VAL A 159 12.07 24.26 -4.41
CA VAL A 159 13.53 24.02 -4.49
C VAL A 159 14.25 24.28 -3.15
N ALA A 160 13.94 25.38 -2.48
CA ALA A 160 14.56 25.75 -1.20
C ALA A 160 14.19 24.80 -0.05
N GLU A 161 13.10 24.06 -0.18
CA GLU A 161 12.57 23.15 0.85
C GLU A 161 13.07 21.71 0.69
N ILE A 162 13.70 21.37 -0.45
CA ILE A 162 14.12 19.98 -0.74
C ILE A 162 15.04 19.49 0.36
N GLU A 163 16.21 20.15 0.53
CA GLU A 163 17.24 19.71 1.47
C GLU A 163 16.72 19.68 2.92
N PRO A 164 16.10 20.76 3.47
CA PRO A 164 15.57 20.73 4.84
C PRO A 164 14.56 19.60 5.07
N ARG A 165 13.70 19.31 4.09
CA ARG A 165 12.68 18.24 4.21
C ARG A 165 13.28 16.85 4.08
N VAL A 166 14.26 16.65 3.21
CA VAL A 166 15.02 15.40 3.12
C VAL A 166 15.73 15.13 4.44
N GLN A 167 16.42 16.11 5.03
CA GLN A 167 17.07 15.97 6.33
C GLN A 167 16.06 15.63 7.45
N THR A 168 14.92 16.27 7.45
CA THR A 168 13.83 15.92 8.38
C THR A 168 13.41 14.46 8.26
N LEU A 169 13.34 13.93 7.04
CA LEU A 169 12.98 12.53 6.81
C LEU A 169 14.10 11.58 7.22
N LEU A 170 15.36 11.89 6.91
CA LEU A 170 16.52 11.08 7.26
C LEU A 170 16.69 10.91 8.78
N THR A 171 16.27 11.91 9.57
CA THR A 171 16.30 11.82 11.04
C THR A 171 15.13 11.03 11.62
N ARG A 172 14.01 10.88 10.87
CA ARG A 172 12.78 10.25 11.36
C ARG A 172 12.53 8.86 10.84
N LEU A 173 12.97 8.57 9.63
CA LEU A 173 12.68 7.32 8.93
C LEU A 173 13.83 6.32 9.12
N PRO A 174 13.60 5.02 8.90
CA PRO A 174 14.65 4.02 9.01
C PRO A 174 15.88 4.36 8.16
N ALA A 175 17.08 4.09 8.69
CA ALA A 175 18.32 4.28 7.97
C ALA A 175 18.36 3.41 6.70
N GLY A 176 18.93 3.96 5.63
CA GLY A 176 19.06 3.25 4.34
C GLY A 176 17.84 3.35 3.44
N LEU A 177 16.77 4.08 3.83
CA LEU A 177 15.62 4.33 2.99
C LEU A 177 15.99 5.26 1.83
N ASN A 178 15.69 4.86 0.60
CA ASN A 178 15.89 5.68 -0.59
C ASN A 178 14.88 6.83 -0.62
N ILE A 179 15.40 8.07 -0.76
CA ILE A 179 14.58 9.28 -0.88
C ILE A 179 14.99 10.01 -2.16
N VAL A 180 14.05 10.23 -3.07
CA VAL A 180 14.28 10.87 -4.37
C VAL A 180 13.32 12.06 -4.50
N ALA A 181 13.86 13.24 -4.84
CA ALA A 181 13.06 14.44 -5.12
C ALA A 181 12.95 14.65 -6.63
N VAL A 182 11.73 14.72 -7.15
CA VAL A 182 11.46 14.78 -8.60
C VAL A 182 10.49 15.90 -8.97
N ASN A 183 10.66 16.47 -10.15
CA ASN A 183 9.56 17.13 -10.85
C ASN A 183 8.75 16.08 -11.60
N ALA A 184 7.57 15.74 -11.10
CA ALA A 184 6.74 14.69 -11.69
C ALA A 184 6.20 15.02 -13.10
N LEU A 185 6.30 16.26 -13.54
CA LEU A 185 5.94 16.71 -14.90
C LEU A 185 7.07 16.53 -15.91
N ASP A 186 8.29 16.35 -15.45
CA ASP A 186 9.50 16.31 -16.27
C ASP A 186 9.94 14.87 -16.55
N ALA A 187 10.35 14.57 -17.77
CA ALA A 187 10.87 13.26 -18.16
C ALA A 187 12.11 12.84 -17.34
N SER A 188 12.87 13.79 -16.76
CA SER A 188 13.98 13.49 -15.86
C SER A 188 13.57 12.74 -14.59
N ALA A 189 12.29 12.78 -14.21
CA ALA A 189 11.77 11.96 -13.11
C ALA A 189 11.97 10.47 -13.38
N ALA A 190 11.76 10.02 -14.61
CA ALA A 190 12.02 8.63 -15.01
C ALA A 190 13.51 8.26 -14.87
N ALA A 191 14.43 9.18 -15.23
CA ALA A 191 15.87 8.94 -15.10
C ALA A 191 16.30 8.75 -13.64
N GLN A 192 15.71 9.49 -12.71
CA GLN A 192 16.00 9.37 -11.28
C GLN A 192 15.44 8.07 -10.67
N LEU A 193 14.42 7.48 -11.27
CA LEU A 193 13.77 6.24 -10.83
C LEU A 193 14.28 4.98 -11.55
N VAL A 194 15.21 5.12 -12.49
CA VAL A 194 15.78 3.99 -13.28
C VAL A 194 16.14 2.75 -12.46
N PRO A 195 16.72 2.86 -11.23
CA PRO A 195 17.06 1.67 -10.43
C PRO A 195 15.87 0.72 -10.17
N TRP A 196 14.64 1.23 -10.15
CA TRP A 196 13.43 0.47 -9.88
C TRP A 196 12.57 0.22 -11.13
N LEU A 197 12.98 0.70 -12.30
CA LEU A 197 12.21 0.61 -13.56
C LEU A 197 12.71 -0.49 -14.51
N ALA A 198 13.46 -1.46 -14.02
CA ALA A 198 13.96 -2.55 -14.83
C ALA A 198 12.82 -3.47 -15.32
N SER A 199 12.98 -4.07 -16.49
CA SER A 199 12.01 -5.03 -17.04
C SER A 199 11.81 -6.21 -16.08
N GLY A 200 10.55 -6.57 -15.84
CA GLY A 200 10.15 -7.61 -14.88
C GLY A 200 9.86 -7.08 -13.47
N GLN A 201 10.16 -5.81 -13.18
CA GLN A 201 9.82 -5.17 -11.91
C GLN A 201 8.37 -4.68 -11.90
N THR A 202 7.75 -4.75 -10.75
CA THR A 202 6.40 -4.20 -10.52
C THR A 202 6.44 -3.19 -9.38
N LEU A 203 5.99 -1.98 -9.66
CA LEU A 203 5.91 -0.90 -8.71
C LEU A 203 4.46 -0.65 -8.29
N VAL A 204 4.25 -0.17 -7.06
CA VAL A 204 2.96 0.39 -6.63
C VAL A 204 3.16 1.81 -6.15
N MET A 205 2.23 2.71 -6.48
CA MET A 205 2.26 4.08 -5.98
C MET A 205 1.32 4.26 -4.79
N LEU A 206 1.86 4.65 -3.65
CA LEU A 206 1.13 4.97 -2.43
C LEU A 206 1.30 6.44 -2.12
N GLY A 207 0.21 7.14 -1.82
CA GLY A 207 0.27 8.57 -1.52
C GLY A 207 -1.12 9.18 -1.42
N SER A 208 -1.21 10.39 -0.84
CA SER A 208 -2.45 11.16 -0.75
C SER A 208 -2.99 11.58 -2.12
N SER A 209 -4.25 12.01 -2.14
CA SER A 209 -4.80 12.70 -3.31
C SER A 209 -4.05 14.02 -3.49
N GLY A 210 -3.62 14.33 -4.70
CA GLY A 210 -2.84 15.54 -5.00
C GLY A 210 -1.33 15.43 -4.72
N ALA A 211 -0.83 14.28 -4.27
CA ALA A 211 0.60 14.02 -4.10
C ALA A 211 1.39 13.89 -5.42
N GLY A 212 0.72 13.92 -6.57
CA GLY A 212 1.38 13.82 -7.88
C GLY A 212 1.51 12.39 -8.44
N LYS A 213 0.84 11.38 -7.87
CA LYS A 213 0.88 9.99 -8.36
C LYS A 213 0.48 9.85 -9.82
N SER A 214 -0.71 10.33 -10.18
CA SER A 214 -1.21 10.23 -11.57
C SER A 214 -0.32 11.01 -12.55
N THR A 215 0.22 12.15 -12.12
CA THR A 215 1.19 12.90 -12.91
C THR A 215 2.46 12.08 -13.15
N LEU A 216 3.01 11.50 -12.09
CA LEU A 216 4.21 10.66 -12.17
C LEU A 216 3.95 9.41 -13.01
N THR A 217 2.78 8.77 -12.86
CA THR A 217 2.37 7.63 -13.70
C THR A 217 2.36 8.01 -15.18
N ASN A 218 1.74 9.14 -15.54
CA ASN A 218 1.70 9.61 -16.93
C ASN A 218 3.11 9.89 -17.48
N THR A 219 3.97 10.50 -16.69
CA THR A 219 5.36 10.78 -17.08
C THR A 219 6.15 9.48 -17.30
N LEU A 220 5.98 8.48 -16.43
CA LEU A 220 6.62 7.17 -16.59
C LEU A 220 6.07 6.39 -17.80
N LEU A 221 4.80 6.55 -18.13
CA LEU A 221 4.16 5.95 -19.31
C LEU A 221 4.54 6.66 -20.61
N GLY A 222 5.03 7.89 -20.55
CA GLY A 222 5.25 8.73 -21.71
C GLY A 222 3.96 9.14 -22.43
N ALA A 223 2.79 8.99 -21.78
CA ALA A 223 1.47 9.28 -22.33
C ALA A 223 0.49 9.72 -21.23
N ALA A 224 -0.49 10.55 -21.60
CA ALA A 224 -1.56 10.99 -20.68
C ALA A 224 -2.64 9.89 -20.57
N VAL A 225 -2.38 8.84 -19.80
CA VAL A 225 -3.33 7.73 -19.57
C VAL A 225 -4.23 8.04 -18.36
N GLN A 226 -3.74 8.82 -17.41
CA GLN A 226 -4.46 9.18 -16.18
C GLN A 226 -4.96 10.63 -16.24
N ASP A 227 -6.21 10.86 -15.80
CA ASP A 227 -6.74 12.21 -15.64
C ASP A 227 -6.03 12.95 -14.49
N THR A 228 -5.18 13.90 -14.82
CA THR A 228 -4.55 14.81 -13.87
C THR A 228 -5.45 16.01 -13.61
N GLY A 229 -6.50 15.82 -12.82
CA GLY A 229 -7.37 16.94 -12.41
C GLY A 229 -6.60 17.91 -11.54
N GLY A 230 -6.41 19.16 -12.00
CA GLY A 230 -5.85 20.23 -11.19
C GLY A 230 -6.65 20.37 -9.88
N VAL A 231 -5.97 20.65 -8.77
CA VAL A 231 -6.59 20.97 -7.49
C VAL A 231 -7.44 22.22 -7.68
N ARG A 232 -8.76 22.05 -7.87
CA ARG A 232 -9.68 23.18 -7.89
C ARG A 232 -9.78 23.74 -6.47
N HIS A 233 -9.25 24.92 -6.25
CA HIS A 233 -9.59 25.76 -5.10
C HIS A 233 -11.10 26.01 -5.14
N GLY A 234 -11.85 25.42 -4.23
CA GLY A 234 -13.19 25.89 -3.97
C GLY A 234 -14.30 24.90 -3.63
N ASP A 235 -14.17 23.59 -3.83
CA ASP A 235 -15.22 22.66 -3.39
C ASP A 235 -14.63 21.32 -2.95
N GLY A 236 -14.81 20.98 -1.68
CA GLY A 236 -14.25 19.79 -1.02
C GLY A 236 -14.77 18.44 -1.54
N ARG A 237 -15.25 18.37 -2.78
CA ARG A 237 -15.70 17.15 -3.46
C ARG A 237 -15.01 17.01 -4.81
N GLY A 238 -13.71 16.66 -4.77
CA GLY A 238 -13.02 16.19 -5.95
C GLY A 238 -13.69 14.90 -6.44
N ARG A 239 -14.32 14.95 -7.60
CA ARG A 239 -14.83 13.79 -8.31
C ARG A 239 -13.60 12.99 -8.74
N HIS A 240 -13.28 11.91 -7.99
CA HIS A 240 -12.22 10.98 -8.36
C HIS A 240 -12.62 10.28 -9.64
N THR A 241 -11.91 10.54 -10.71
CA THR A 241 -12.14 9.95 -12.03
C THR A 241 -11.61 8.52 -12.11
N THR A 242 -10.65 8.14 -11.26
CA THR A 242 -10.09 6.77 -11.24
C THR A 242 -10.51 6.07 -9.96
N THR A 243 -11.50 5.19 -10.04
CA THR A 243 -11.99 4.37 -8.91
C THR A 243 -11.41 2.95 -8.92
N VAL A 244 -10.88 2.50 -10.06
CA VAL A 244 -10.35 1.15 -10.28
C VAL A 244 -8.82 1.20 -10.17
N ARG A 245 -8.24 0.18 -9.55
CA ARG A 245 -6.79 -0.05 -9.56
C ARG A 245 -6.44 -0.75 -10.84
N SER A 246 -5.41 -0.29 -11.51
CA SER A 246 -4.96 -0.88 -12.76
C SER A 246 -3.44 -1.02 -12.79
N LEU A 247 -2.97 -2.08 -13.43
CA LEU A 247 -1.57 -2.32 -13.72
C LEU A 247 -1.28 -1.85 -15.14
N HIS A 248 -0.30 -0.96 -15.27
CA HIS A 248 0.15 -0.42 -16.54
C HIS A 248 1.57 -0.88 -16.83
N ARG A 249 1.82 -1.29 -18.07
CA ARG A 249 3.16 -1.61 -18.56
C ARG A 249 3.89 -0.32 -18.97
N LEU A 250 5.09 -0.12 -18.43
CA LEU A 250 5.94 1.01 -18.80
C LEU A 250 6.78 0.70 -20.06
N PRO A 251 7.23 1.73 -20.79
CA PRO A 251 8.14 1.55 -21.94
C PRO A 251 9.44 0.82 -21.58
N THR A 252 9.89 0.90 -20.33
CA THR A 252 11.07 0.19 -19.82
C THR A 252 10.86 -1.32 -19.65
N GLY A 253 9.62 -1.80 -19.73
CA GLY A 253 9.25 -3.18 -19.44
C GLY A 253 9.04 -3.46 -17.94
N ALA A 254 9.05 -2.45 -17.08
CA ALA A 254 8.51 -2.53 -15.73
C ALA A 254 6.99 -2.35 -15.75
N CYS A 255 6.33 -2.67 -14.65
CA CYS A 255 4.90 -2.41 -14.45
C CYS A 255 4.69 -1.42 -13.32
N VAL A 256 3.64 -0.62 -13.40
CA VAL A 256 3.19 0.23 -12.31
C VAL A 256 1.72 -0.05 -11.99
N ILE A 257 1.43 -0.27 -10.71
CA ILE A 257 0.07 -0.37 -10.20
C ILE A 257 -0.31 1.00 -9.65
N ASP A 258 -1.26 1.66 -10.31
CA ASP A 258 -1.82 2.90 -9.77
C ASP A 258 -2.93 2.59 -8.77
N THR A 259 -2.81 3.18 -7.59
CA THR A 259 -3.82 3.07 -6.55
C THR A 259 -4.51 4.43 -6.40
N PRO A 260 -5.82 4.54 -6.72
CA PRO A 260 -6.57 5.78 -6.45
C PRO A 260 -6.41 6.16 -4.99
N GLY A 261 -6.16 7.46 -4.75
CA GLY A 261 -5.72 8.03 -3.47
C GLY A 261 -6.25 7.33 -2.24
N VAL A 262 -5.40 6.54 -1.59
CA VAL A 262 -5.77 5.72 -0.44
C VAL A 262 -5.84 6.62 0.78
N ARG A 263 -7.01 7.21 1.05
CA ARG A 263 -7.21 8.19 2.13
C ARG A 263 -7.04 7.60 3.54
N THR A 264 -7.30 6.31 3.70
CA THR A 264 -7.17 5.60 4.99
C THR A 264 -6.37 4.33 4.80
N LEU A 265 -5.08 4.41 5.10
CA LEU A 265 -4.21 3.24 5.14
C LEU A 265 -4.19 2.71 6.58
N ARG A 266 -4.88 1.58 6.78
CA ARG A 266 -4.77 0.80 8.01
C ARG A 266 -4.02 -0.48 7.65
N PRO A 267 -2.82 -0.69 8.19
CA PRO A 267 -2.08 -1.92 7.92
C PRO A 267 -2.91 -3.16 8.28
N ALA A 268 -2.89 -4.16 7.42
CA ALA A 268 -3.60 -5.42 7.67
C ALA A 268 -2.78 -6.36 8.58
N THR A 269 -1.46 -6.24 8.54
CA THR A 269 -0.52 -7.05 9.29
C THR A 269 -0.40 -6.60 10.75
N ASP A 270 -0.22 -7.57 11.66
CA ASP A 270 -0.03 -7.37 13.10
C ASP A 270 1.39 -6.87 13.43
N VAL A 271 1.95 -6.01 12.60
CA VAL A 271 3.29 -5.46 12.85
C VAL A 271 3.15 -4.25 13.77
N ALA A 272 2.91 -4.52 15.06
CA ALA A 272 3.07 -3.50 16.09
C ALA A 272 4.51 -2.98 16.02
N GLY A 273 4.67 -1.69 15.68
CA GLY A 273 5.99 -1.07 15.56
C GLY A 273 6.58 -0.99 14.15
N ALA A 274 5.91 -1.50 13.11
CA ALA A 274 6.35 -1.33 11.72
C ALA A 274 6.60 0.15 11.38
N GLY A 275 7.78 0.46 10.83
CA GLY A 275 8.21 1.84 10.59
C GLY A 275 8.72 2.59 11.83
N PHE A 276 8.77 1.92 13.01
CA PHE A 276 9.22 2.48 14.29
C PHE A 276 10.28 1.60 14.96
N ASP A 277 11.22 1.06 14.19
CA ASP A 277 12.28 0.17 14.68
C ASP A 277 13.15 0.84 15.74
N ASP A 278 13.36 2.16 15.65
CA ASP A 278 14.01 3.01 16.63
C ASP A 278 13.26 3.03 17.98
N VAL A 279 11.93 3.16 17.92
CA VAL A 279 11.07 3.09 19.12
C VAL A 279 11.14 1.71 19.74
N MET A 280 11.08 0.66 18.94
CA MET A 280 11.14 -0.72 19.40
C MET A 280 12.52 -1.06 20.03
N ALA A 281 13.61 -0.59 19.43
CA ALA A 281 14.96 -0.77 19.97
C ALA A 281 15.14 -0.04 21.31
N LEU A 282 14.60 1.17 21.45
CA LEU A 282 14.63 1.93 22.70
C LEU A 282 13.70 1.33 23.77
N ALA A 283 12.58 0.75 23.37
CA ALA A 283 11.63 0.12 24.29
C ALA A 283 12.28 -1.01 25.12
N GLN A 284 13.23 -1.74 24.52
CA GLN A 284 14.00 -2.78 25.21
C GLN A 284 14.89 -2.23 26.35
N ARG A 285 15.18 -0.93 26.35
CA ARG A 285 15.99 -0.24 27.36
C ARG A 285 15.16 0.45 28.45
N CYS A 286 13.82 0.35 28.39
CA CYS A 286 12.96 0.92 29.42
C CYS A 286 13.13 0.18 30.74
N ARG A 287 13.03 0.93 31.84
CA ARG A 287 13.11 0.36 33.19
C ARG A 287 12.05 -0.68 33.49
N PHE A 288 10.83 -0.52 32.93
CA PHE A 288 9.71 -1.43 33.14
C PHE A 288 9.44 -2.24 31.87
N ARG A 289 9.20 -3.52 32.03
CA ARG A 289 8.95 -4.45 30.94
C ARG A 289 7.60 -4.21 30.22
N ASP A 290 6.63 -3.64 30.93
CA ASP A 290 5.30 -3.26 30.47
C ASP A 290 5.16 -1.75 30.23
N CYS A 291 6.27 -1.04 30.01
CA CYS A 291 6.31 0.38 29.77
C CYS A 291 5.44 0.75 28.55
N ARG A 292 4.52 1.69 28.76
CA ARG A 292 3.65 2.20 27.68
C ARG A 292 4.17 3.48 27.05
N HIS A 293 5.35 3.93 27.44
CA HIS A 293 6.04 5.12 26.94
C HIS A 293 5.22 6.43 27.10
N GLN A 294 4.36 6.51 28.10
CA GLN A 294 3.53 7.68 28.39
C GLN A 294 4.14 8.54 29.50
N ASN A 295 4.11 8.07 30.74
CA ASN A 295 4.56 8.83 31.90
C ASN A 295 5.45 8.02 32.85
N GLU A 296 5.87 6.83 32.46
CA GLU A 296 6.66 5.96 33.32
C GLU A 296 8.07 6.53 33.57
N PRO A 297 8.54 6.55 34.82
CA PRO A 297 9.87 7.00 35.13
C PRO A 297 10.92 6.01 34.59
N GLY A 298 11.99 6.53 33.99
CA GLY A 298 13.04 5.70 33.37
C GLY A 298 12.63 5.11 32.03
N CYS A 299 11.68 5.73 31.33
CA CYS A 299 11.30 5.39 29.97
C CYS A 299 12.38 5.88 28.98
N ALA A 300 13.08 4.95 28.31
CA ALA A 300 14.12 5.29 27.34
C ALA A 300 13.54 5.88 26.03
N VAL A 301 12.34 5.48 25.65
CA VAL A 301 11.67 5.95 24.42
C VAL A 301 11.35 7.45 24.51
N ARG A 302 10.80 7.92 25.64
CA ARG A 302 10.47 9.35 25.81
C ARG A 302 11.68 10.28 25.74
N GLY A 303 12.84 9.81 26.15
CA GLY A 303 14.09 10.59 26.10
C GLY A 303 14.84 10.46 24.77
N GLY A 304 14.54 9.42 23.97
CA GLY A 304 15.29 9.07 22.77
C GLY A 304 14.54 9.26 21.45
N VAL A 305 13.24 9.60 21.49
CA VAL A 305 12.41 9.78 20.30
C VAL A 305 11.74 11.15 20.33
N GLU A 306 11.61 11.79 19.16
CA GLU A 306 10.88 13.04 19.02
C GLU A 306 9.41 12.89 19.46
N ALA A 307 8.89 13.85 20.22
CA ALA A 307 7.55 13.80 20.81
C ALA A 307 6.44 13.62 19.76
N ASP A 308 6.62 14.23 18.60
CA ASP A 308 5.70 14.11 17.45
C ASP A 308 5.64 12.69 16.89
N ARG A 309 6.80 12.04 16.73
CA ARG A 309 6.95 10.67 16.28
C ARG A 309 6.35 9.68 17.28
N LEU A 310 6.61 9.88 18.58
CA LEU A 310 6.01 9.07 19.65
C LEU A 310 4.48 9.20 19.67
N THR A 311 3.96 10.40 19.44
CA THR A 311 2.50 10.63 19.33
C THR A 311 1.91 9.84 18.16
N ASN A 312 2.60 9.80 17.01
CA ASN A 312 2.15 9.03 15.83
C ASN A 312 2.22 7.52 16.11
N PHE A 313 3.28 7.03 16.74
CA PHE A 313 3.42 5.65 17.19
C PHE A 313 2.21 5.22 18.05
N HIS A 314 1.90 5.96 19.11
CA HIS A 314 0.75 5.65 19.96
C HIS A 314 -0.59 5.73 19.24
N LYS A 315 -0.71 6.58 18.22
CA LYS A 315 -1.91 6.64 17.41
C LYS A 315 -2.08 5.38 16.56
N LEU A 316 -1.02 4.93 15.91
CA LEU A 316 -1.04 3.70 15.10
C LEU A 316 -1.27 2.46 15.97
N GLU A 317 -0.62 2.37 17.14
CA GLU A 317 -0.83 1.29 18.09
C GLU A 317 -2.29 1.21 18.57
N ARG A 318 -2.92 2.35 18.86
CA ARG A 318 -4.35 2.40 19.24
C ARG A 318 -5.27 2.03 18.08
N GLU A 319 -4.96 2.45 16.86
CA GLU A 319 -5.70 2.06 15.66
C GLU A 319 -5.59 0.56 15.45
N HIS A 320 -4.39 0.00 15.51
CA HIS A 320 -4.13 -1.43 15.40
C HIS A 320 -4.92 -2.23 16.46
N LYS A 321 -4.78 -1.88 17.74
CA LYS A 321 -5.51 -2.53 18.83
C LYS A 321 -7.02 -2.50 18.63
N ARG A 322 -7.58 -1.39 18.13
CA ARG A 322 -9.02 -1.29 17.84
C ARG A 322 -9.43 -2.18 16.68
N ASP A 323 -8.58 -2.30 15.66
CA ASP A 323 -8.87 -3.08 14.46
C ASP A 323 -8.73 -4.60 14.69
N THR A 324 -7.91 -5.02 15.67
CA THR A 324 -7.77 -6.42 16.10
C THR A 324 -8.78 -6.88 17.14
N MET A 325 -9.56 -5.94 17.71
CA MET A 325 -10.61 -6.28 18.69
C MET A 325 -11.69 -7.17 18.09
N THR A 326 -12.08 -8.19 18.83
CA THR A 326 -13.27 -9.01 18.54
C THR A 326 -14.55 -8.17 18.65
N ALA A 327 -15.65 -8.65 18.05
CA ALA A 327 -16.95 -7.98 18.15
C ALA A 327 -17.41 -7.83 19.61
N LEU A 328 -17.07 -8.79 20.47
CA LEU A 328 -17.38 -8.77 21.90
C LEU A 328 -16.59 -7.68 22.64
N GLU A 329 -15.30 -7.59 22.38
CA GLU A 329 -14.42 -6.57 22.97
C GLU A 329 -14.80 -5.15 22.51
N ARG A 330 -15.15 -4.96 21.23
CA ARG A 330 -15.69 -3.68 20.72
C ARG A 330 -16.96 -3.26 21.45
N ARG A 331 -17.87 -4.21 21.69
CA ARG A 331 -19.13 -3.96 22.43
C ARG A 331 -18.86 -3.59 23.87
N ALA A 332 -17.94 -4.28 24.54
CA ALA A 332 -17.52 -3.98 25.91
C ALA A 332 -16.87 -2.59 26.02
N GLN A 333 -16.00 -2.24 25.06
CA GLN A 333 -15.35 -0.93 25.02
C GLN A 333 -16.36 0.22 24.81
N LEU A 334 -17.33 0.04 23.90
CA LEU A 334 -18.40 1.01 23.68
C LEU A 334 -19.25 1.22 24.93
N ASN A 335 -19.55 0.17 25.67
CA ASN A 335 -20.29 0.25 26.92
C ASN A 335 -19.50 1.00 28.00
N LEU A 336 -18.22 0.70 28.15
CA LEU A 336 -17.31 1.43 29.05
C LEU A 336 -17.22 2.91 28.68
N TRP A 337 -17.14 3.23 27.40
CA TRP A 337 -17.09 4.63 26.93
C TRP A 337 -18.39 5.38 27.24
N LYS A 338 -19.55 4.74 27.03
CA LYS A 338 -20.86 5.30 27.40
C LYS A 338 -20.99 5.53 28.90
N LEU A 339 -20.49 4.60 29.73
CA LEU A 339 -20.49 4.74 31.21
C LEU A 339 -19.59 5.89 31.65
N ARG A 340 -18.37 6.00 31.11
CA ARG A 340 -17.44 7.10 31.39
C ARG A 340 -18.00 8.46 30.96
N GLY A 341 -18.65 8.53 29.80
CA GLY A 341 -19.31 9.74 29.32
C GLY A 341 -20.51 10.16 30.17
N ARG A 342 -21.26 9.21 30.75
CA ARG A 342 -22.33 9.51 31.73
C ARG A 342 -21.76 10.03 33.04
N ALA A 343 -20.72 9.40 33.57
CA ALA A 343 -20.04 9.83 34.81
C ALA A 343 -19.38 11.22 34.66
N ALA A 344 -18.77 11.52 33.50
CA ALA A 344 -18.21 12.84 33.22
C ALA A 344 -19.28 13.93 33.19
N ARG A 345 -20.40 13.68 32.54
CA ARG A 345 -21.55 14.61 32.50
C ARG A 345 -22.19 14.84 33.86
N ALA A 346 -22.27 13.81 34.72
CA ALA A 346 -22.74 13.95 36.10
C ALA A 346 -21.84 14.88 36.91
N ARG A 347 -20.51 14.66 36.85
CA ARG A 347 -19.51 15.53 37.54
C ARG A 347 -19.55 16.99 37.06
N THR A 348 -19.86 17.24 35.79
CA THR A 348 -19.98 18.60 35.25
C THR A 348 -21.26 19.29 35.74
N ARG A 349 -22.35 18.55 35.88
CA ARG A 349 -23.61 19.06 36.46
C ARG A 349 -23.44 19.41 37.94
N ASP A 350 -22.80 18.55 38.75
CA ASP A 350 -22.53 18.80 40.16
C ASP A 350 -21.66 20.03 40.38
N LYS A 351 -20.75 20.36 39.47
CA LYS A 351 -19.90 21.55 39.51
C LYS A 351 -20.59 22.85 39.07
N GLN A 352 -21.69 22.76 38.33
CA GLN A 352 -22.45 23.94 37.88
C GLN A 352 -23.70 24.24 38.68
N GLY A 353 -24.05 23.40 39.67
CA GLY A 353 -25.21 23.51 40.53
C GLY A 353 -24.91 23.76 42.02
N GLY A 354 -23.63 24.09 42.34
CA GLY A 354 -23.20 24.44 43.69
C GLY A 354 -22.75 25.90 43.81
#